data_02b4a668200aa56d69c9fbf6577ddfa7
#
_entry.id   02b4a668200aa56d69c9fbf6577ddfa7
#
_cell.length_a   1.000
_cell.length_b   1.000
_cell.length_c   1.000
_cell.angle_alpha   90.00
_cell.angle_beta   90.00
_cell.angle_gamma   90.00
#
_symmetry.space_group_name_H-M   'P 1'
#
loop_
_entity.id
_entity.type
_entity.pdbx_description
1 polymer ?
#
loop_
_entity_poly.entity_id
_entity_poly.type
_entity_poly.pdbx_seq_one_letter_code
_entity_poly.pdbx_strand_id
1 'polypeptide(L)'
;MKIISWNVNSVRARIVNILNYIKDSKPDILLLQEIKTKEETFPRDAFNDIGYKSYVYGQKSYNGVAIVSKLKVDNINNNFIKDELKQSRIITGEILLGKKKTDLINIYVPNGNPVDTEKYEYK
;
A
#
# COMPACT_ATOMS: atom_id res chain seq x y z
N MET A 1 -10.10 -7.55 -14.43
CA MET A 1 -9.25 -6.67 -13.60
C MET A 1 -8.24 -7.49 -12.81
N LYS A 2 -7.00 -7.04 -12.78
CA LYS A 2 -5.95 -7.72 -12.01
C LYS A 2 -5.53 -6.83 -10.84
N ILE A 3 -5.71 -7.32 -9.62
CA ILE A 3 -5.31 -6.66 -8.38
C ILE A 3 -4.32 -7.58 -7.68
N ILE A 4 -3.17 -7.02 -7.31
CA ILE A 4 -2.11 -7.78 -6.65
C ILE A 4 -1.84 -7.17 -5.28
N SER A 5 -1.77 -8.00 -4.25
CA SER A 5 -1.37 -7.58 -2.90
C SER A 5 0.00 -8.16 -2.60
N TRP A 6 0.94 -7.32 -2.14
CA TRP A 6 2.33 -7.73 -1.97
C TRP A 6 2.97 -7.02 -0.78
N ASN A 7 3.46 -7.81 0.17
CA ASN A 7 4.31 -7.30 1.23
C ASN A 7 5.73 -7.20 0.67
N VAL A 8 6.18 -5.98 0.42
CA VAL A 8 7.44 -5.74 -0.31
C VAL A 8 8.67 -5.65 0.59
N ASN A 9 8.47 -5.55 1.89
CA ASN A 9 9.57 -5.44 2.84
C ASN A 9 10.60 -4.39 2.39
N SER A 10 10.17 -3.15 2.36
CA SER A 10 10.88 -1.96 1.84
C SER A 10 10.71 -1.77 0.33
N VAL A 11 9.87 -0.80 -0.01
CA VAL A 11 9.63 -0.46 -1.42
C VAL A 11 10.90 0.09 -2.08
N ARG A 12 11.71 0.84 -1.35
CA ARG A 12 12.93 1.44 -1.90
C ARG A 12 13.99 0.40 -2.18
N ALA A 13 14.15 -0.58 -1.29
CA ALA A 13 15.11 -1.67 -1.48
C ALA A 13 14.73 -2.60 -2.63
N ARG A 14 13.42 -2.73 -2.91
CA ARG A 14 12.89 -3.66 -3.90
C ARG A 14 12.39 -3.00 -5.17
N ILE A 15 12.67 -1.72 -5.37
CA ILE A 15 12.02 -0.95 -6.44
C ILE A 15 12.26 -1.57 -7.83
N VAL A 16 13.45 -2.04 -8.12
CA VAL A 16 13.76 -2.65 -9.42
C VAL A 16 12.94 -3.93 -9.62
N ASN A 17 12.86 -4.77 -8.59
CA ASN A 17 12.07 -6.00 -8.65
C ASN A 17 10.58 -5.72 -8.82
N ILE A 18 10.07 -4.71 -8.12
CA ILE A 18 8.67 -4.31 -8.19
C ILE A 18 8.33 -3.81 -9.60
N LEU A 19 9.17 -2.94 -10.16
CA LEU A 19 8.94 -2.40 -11.51
C LEU A 19 9.00 -3.49 -12.57
N ASN A 20 9.94 -4.42 -12.46
CA ASN A 20 10.03 -5.55 -13.39
C ASN A 20 8.78 -6.43 -13.31
N TYR A 21 8.31 -6.70 -12.09
CA TYR A 21 7.10 -7.50 -11.89
C TYR A 21 5.88 -6.82 -12.50
N ILE A 22 5.76 -5.49 -12.35
CA ILE A 22 4.65 -4.72 -12.94
C ILE A 22 4.71 -4.81 -14.47
N LYS A 23 5.88 -4.70 -15.07
CA LYS A 23 6.05 -4.79 -16.53
C LYS A 23 5.63 -6.15 -17.06
N ASP A 24 5.91 -7.20 -16.32
CA ASP A 24 5.58 -8.57 -16.74
C ASP A 24 4.11 -8.91 -16.49
N SER A 25 3.59 -8.59 -15.32
CA SER A 25 2.25 -9.01 -14.91
C SER A 25 1.15 -8.01 -15.26
N LYS A 26 1.51 -6.75 -15.48
CA LYS A 26 0.60 -5.65 -15.86
C LYS A 26 -0.66 -5.58 -14.97
N PRO A 27 -0.52 -5.44 -13.65
CA PRO A 27 -1.68 -5.32 -12.79
C PRO A 27 -2.38 -4.00 -13.02
N ASP A 28 -3.67 -3.96 -12.78
CA ASP A 28 -4.42 -2.70 -12.76
C ASP A 28 -4.17 -1.95 -11.46
N ILE A 29 -4.09 -2.69 -10.36
CA ILE A 29 -3.88 -2.14 -9.03
C ILE A 29 -2.90 -3.03 -8.26
N LEU A 30 -2.00 -2.38 -7.55
CA LEU A 30 -1.02 -3.04 -6.69
C LEU A 30 -1.19 -2.50 -5.27
N LEU A 31 -1.46 -3.39 -4.32
CA LEU A 31 -1.59 -3.05 -2.90
C LEU A 31 -0.31 -3.48 -2.20
N LEU A 32 0.46 -2.50 -1.71
CA LEU A 32 1.76 -2.75 -1.10
C LEU A 32 1.69 -2.61 0.42
N GLN A 33 2.33 -3.52 1.13
CA GLN A 33 2.48 -3.49 2.58
C GLN A 33 3.97 -3.48 2.94
N GLU A 34 4.28 -2.98 4.12
CA GLU A 34 5.64 -2.80 4.62
C GLU A 34 6.52 -2.02 3.65
N ILE A 35 6.02 -0.86 3.22
CA ILE A 35 6.78 0.00 2.31
C ILE A 35 8.01 0.62 2.98
N LYS A 36 7.99 0.76 4.31
CA LYS A 36 9.11 1.19 5.16
C LYS A 36 9.72 2.52 4.75
N THR A 37 8.87 3.46 4.35
CA THR A 37 9.30 4.80 3.96
C THR A 37 8.19 5.80 4.24
N LYS A 38 8.56 7.05 4.45
CA LYS A 38 7.59 8.15 4.53
C LYS A 38 7.03 8.45 3.14
N GLU A 39 5.92 9.18 3.13
CA GLU A 39 5.32 9.65 1.89
C GLU A 39 6.30 10.45 1.04
N GLU A 40 7.10 11.32 1.67
CA GLU A 40 8.04 12.21 0.98
C GLU A 40 9.16 11.45 0.26
N THR A 41 9.53 10.28 0.76
CA THR A 41 10.63 9.47 0.18
C THR A 41 10.14 8.26 -0.58
N PHE A 42 8.83 8.10 -0.75
CA PHE A 42 8.26 7.05 -1.59
C PHE A 42 8.63 7.30 -3.06
N PRO A 43 9.08 6.29 -3.80
CA PRO A 43 9.55 6.47 -5.18
C PRO A 43 8.40 6.65 -6.18
N ARG A 44 7.62 7.73 -6.04
CA ARG A 44 6.45 8.00 -6.89
C ARG A 44 6.80 8.12 -8.37
N ASP A 45 7.92 8.78 -8.66
CA ASP A 45 8.32 9.05 -10.05
C ASP A 45 8.55 7.76 -10.81
N ALA A 46 9.13 6.75 -10.15
CA ALA A 46 9.36 5.45 -10.79
C ALA A 46 8.05 4.79 -11.23
N PHE A 47 7.01 4.91 -10.41
CA PHE A 47 5.69 4.38 -10.75
C PHE A 47 4.97 5.27 -11.78
N ASN A 48 5.08 6.59 -11.64
CA ASN A 48 4.51 7.53 -12.62
C ASN A 48 5.05 7.27 -14.02
N ASP A 49 6.34 7.00 -14.14
CA ASP A 49 7.01 6.76 -15.42
C ASP A 49 6.44 5.56 -16.19
N ILE A 50 5.82 4.63 -15.49
CA ILE A 50 5.20 3.45 -16.10
C ILE A 50 3.68 3.47 -16.05
N GLY A 51 3.10 4.66 -15.80
CA GLY A 51 1.65 4.87 -15.90
C GLY A 51 0.86 4.57 -14.65
N TYR A 52 1.49 4.52 -13.49
CA TYR A 52 0.82 4.24 -12.23
C TYR A 52 0.90 5.43 -11.29
N LYS A 53 -0.21 5.72 -10.63
CA LYS A 53 -0.27 6.74 -9.59
C LYS A 53 -0.21 6.08 -8.22
N SER A 54 0.51 6.70 -7.29
CA SER A 54 0.73 6.17 -5.94
C SER A 54 -0.05 6.95 -4.90
N TYR A 55 -0.70 6.23 -3.99
CA TYR A 55 -1.41 6.77 -2.83
C TYR A 55 -0.78 6.12 -1.60
N VAL A 56 -0.15 6.91 -0.73
CA VAL A 56 0.78 6.41 0.28
C VAL A 56 0.37 6.83 1.68
N TYR A 57 0.41 5.89 2.59
CA TYR A 57 0.36 6.16 4.02
C TYR A 57 1.60 5.53 4.63
N GLY A 58 2.64 6.33 4.76
CA GLY A 58 3.98 5.86 5.11
C GLY A 58 4.43 6.25 6.49
N GLN A 59 5.50 5.60 6.90
CA GLN A 59 6.12 5.77 8.18
C GLN A 59 7.61 5.43 8.03
N LYS A 60 8.48 6.19 8.73
CA LYS A 60 9.93 5.98 8.59
C LYS A 60 10.33 4.59 9.07
N SER A 61 11.14 3.91 8.29
CA SER A 61 11.85 2.67 8.61
C SER A 61 11.02 1.41 8.80
N TYR A 62 9.72 1.48 9.08
CA TYR A 62 8.88 0.30 9.24
C TYR A 62 7.41 0.60 8.96
N ASN A 63 6.60 -0.47 8.82
CA ASN A 63 5.18 -0.39 8.44
C ASN A 63 4.97 0.32 7.10
N GLY A 64 3.81 0.93 6.92
CA GLY A 64 3.46 1.67 5.73
C GLY A 64 2.73 0.84 4.70
N VAL A 65 1.72 1.45 4.10
CA VAL A 65 0.91 0.83 3.05
C VAL A 65 0.76 1.79 1.89
N ALA A 66 0.58 1.26 0.69
CA ALA A 66 0.37 2.08 -0.50
C ALA A 66 -0.56 1.39 -1.48
N ILE A 67 -1.28 2.20 -2.24
CA ILE A 67 -2.06 1.77 -3.39
C ILE A 67 -1.36 2.34 -4.62
N VAL A 68 -0.94 1.48 -5.54
CA VAL A 68 -0.33 1.87 -6.80
C VAL A 68 -1.27 1.44 -7.91
N SER A 69 -1.82 2.38 -8.69
CA SER A 69 -2.95 2.10 -9.57
C SER A 69 -2.83 2.80 -10.92
N LYS A 70 -3.21 2.09 -11.98
CA LYS A 70 -3.49 2.69 -13.29
C LYS A 70 -4.82 3.42 -13.29
N LEU A 71 -5.76 2.97 -12.46
CA LEU A 71 -7.10 3.52 -12.38
C LEU A 71 -7.13 4.67 -11.40
N LYS A 72 -8.04 5.62 -11.63
CA LYS A 72 -8.25 6.70 -10.68
C LYS A 72 -8.81 6.12 -9.37
N VAL A 73 -8.23 6.54 -8.25
CA VAL A 73 -8.70 6.16 -6.93
C VAL A 73 -9.17 7.42 -6.22
N ASP A 74 -10.41 7.40 -5.76
CA ASP A 74 -11.04 8.52 -5.06
C ASP A 74 -11.18 8.22 -3.57
N ASN A 75 -11.43 9.27 -2.79
CA ASN A 75 -11.74 9.17 -1.37
C ASN A 75 -10.72 8.37 -0.57
N ILE A 76 -9.44 8.68 -0.79
CA ILE A 76 -8.34 8.07 -0.06
C ILE A 76 -8.48 8.41 1.42
N ASN A 77 -8.42 7.38 2.26
CA ASN A 77 -8.56 7.52 3.69
C ASN A 77 -7.58 6.60 4.41
N ASN A 78 -6.81 7.17 5.32
CA ASN A 78 -5.88 6.41 6.16
C ASN A 78 -6.26 6.43 7.64
N ASN A 79 -7.47 6.92 7.95
CA ASN A 79 -8.00 7.01 9.31
C ASN A 79 -9.21 6.10 9.51
N PHE A 80 -9.31 5.03 8.71
CA PHE A 80 -10.46 4.12 8.71
C PHE A 80 -10.67 3.47 10.08
N ILE A 81 -9.58 3.06 10.71
CA ILE A 81 -9.59 2.50 12.06
C ILE A 81 -8.72 3.39 12.94
N LYS A 82 -9.26 3.79 14.10
CA LYS A 82 -8.51 4.57 15.06
C LYS A 82 -7.31 3.75 15.55
N ASP A 83 -6.12 4.27 15.37
CA ASP A 83 -4.87 3.60 15.72
C ASP A 83 -4.13 4.44 16.76
N GLU A 84 -4.18 4.01 18.03
CA GLU A 84 -3.53 4.71 19.13
C GLU A 84 -2.00 4.66 19.02
N LEU A 85 -1.47 3.64 18.34
CA LEU A 85 -0.03 3.50 18.12
C LEU A 85 0.44 4.34 16.93
N LYS A 86 -0.47 4.92 16.17
CA LYS A 86 -0.19 5.77 15.00
C LYS A 86 0.71 5.07 13.98
N GLN A 87 0.47 3.79 13.75
CA GLN A 87 1.22 3.01 12.77
C GLN A 87 0.52 2.99 11.43
N SER A 88 1.29 3.12 10.36
CA SER A 88 0.76 3.21 8.99
C SER A 88 0.45 1.82 8.44
N ARG A 89 -0.73 1.29 8.76
CA ARG A 89 -1.12 -0.09 8.45
C ARG A 89 -2.35 -0.23 7.56
N ILE A 90 -3.15 0.84 7.40
CA ILE A 90 -4.39 0.77 6.63
C ILE A 90 -4.53 1.99 5.74
N ILE A 91 -4.83 1.75 4.48
CA ILE A 91 -5.22 2.81 3.55
C ILE A 91 -6.40 2.29 2.72
N THR A 92 -7.40 3.13 2.51
CA THR A 92 -8.57 2.79 1.74
C THR A 92 -8.78 3.79 0.60
N GLY A 93 -9.53 3.38 -0.41
CA GLY A 93 -9.90 4.23 -1.52
C GLY A 93 -11.08 3.63 -2.28
N GLU A 94 -11.58 4.36 -3.25
CA GLU A 94 -12.68 3.91 -4.09
C GLU A 94 -12.29 3.96 -5.56
N ILE A 95 -12.69 2.93 -6.31
CA ILE A 95 -12.51 2.88 -7.76
C ILE A 95 -13.86 2.65 -8.44
N LEU A 96 -13.94 3.02 -9.72
CA LEU A 96 -15.09 2.70 -10.56
C LEU A 96 -14.75 1.49 -11.44
N LEU A 97 -15.57 0.45 -11.34
CA LEU A 97 -15.55 -0.68 -12.25
C LEU A 97 -16.77 -0.58 -13.15
N GLY A 98 -16.59 -0.01 -14.35
CA GLY A 98 -17.72 0.37 -15.18
C GLY A 98 -18.50 1.49 -14.48
N LYS A 99 -19.76 1.20 -14.11
CA LYS A 99 -20.61 2.15 -13.37
C LYS A 99 -20.69 1.85 -11.87
N LYS A 100 -19.98 0.84 -11.40
CA LYS A 100 -20.04 0.39 -10.01
C LYS A 100 -18.88 0.94 -9.20
N LYS A 101 -19.19 1.58 -8.06
CA LYS A 101 -18.18 1.97 -7.09
C LYS A 101 -17.73 0.77 -6.30
N THR A 102 -16.42 0.62 -6.14
CA THR A 102 -15.82 -0.50 -5.41
C THR A 102 -14.80 0.04 -4.44
N ASP A 103 -14.88 -0.41 -3.20
CA ASP A 103 -13.92 -0.01 -2.18
C ASP A 103 -12.66 -0.86 -2.26
N LEU A 104 -11.52 -0.21 -2.10
CA LEU A 104 -10.22 -0.85 -1.94
C LEU A 104 -9.76 -0.68 -0.52
N ILE A 105 -9.37 -1.76 0.13
CA ILE A 105 -8.82 -1.73 1.47
C ILE A 105 -7.48 -2.44 1.44
N ASN A 106 -6.42 -1.70 1.77
CA ASN A 106 -5.07 -2.26 1.88
C ASN A 106 -4.67 -2.26 3.35
N ILE A 107 -4.53 -3.45 3.91
CA ILE A 107 -4.23 -3.65 5.33
C ILE A 107 -2.94 -4.45 5.47
N TYR A 108 -2.04 -3.94 6.28
CA TYR A 108 -0.92 -4.72 6.78
C TYR A 108 -1.29 -5.27 8.16
N VAL A 109 -1.46 -6.58 8.26
CA VAL A 109 -1.72 -7.25 9.52
C VAL A 109 -0.37 -7.63 10.14
N PRO A 110 -0.03 -7.06 11.31
CA PRO A 110 1.28 -7.33 11.89
C PRO A 110 1.44 -8.77 12.32
N ASN A 111 2.69 -9.23 12.33
CA ASN A 111 3.04 -10.51 12.91
C ASN A 111 2.77 -10.45 14.42
N GLY A 112 1.91 -11.29 14.94
CA GLY A 112 1.54 -11.29 16.36
C GLY A 112 2.58 -11.89 17.31
N ASN A 113 3.84 -11.86 16.97
CA ASN A 113 4.92 -12.49 17.72
C ASN A 113 5.90 -11.42 18.22
N PRO A 114 6.34 -11.44 19.52
CA PRO A 114 5.85 -12.37 20.54
C PRO A 114 4.47 -12.02 21.09
N VAL A 115 3.80 -13.01 21.62
CA VAL A 115 2.50 -12.86 22.30
C VAL A 115 2.64 -11.88 23.48
N ASP A 116 1.60 -11.12 23.77
CA ASP A 116 1.56 -10.13 24.85
C ASP A 116 2.38 -8.86 24.56
N THR A 117 2.67 -8.62 23.29
CA THR A 117 3.30 -7.37 22.85
C THR A 117 2.27 -6.49 22.12
N GLU A 118 2.65 -5.24 21.86
CA GLU A 118 1.83 -4.33 21.07
C GLU A 118 1.48 -4.92 19.68
N LYS A 119 2.42 -5.64 19.08
CA LYS A 119 2.18 -6.28 17.78
C LYS A 119 1.05 -7.30 17.85
N TYR A 120 1.02 -8.09 18.91
CA TYR A 120 -0.02 -9.09 19.09
C TYR A 120 -1.38 -8.43 19.30
N GLU A 121 -1.47 -7.44 20.16
CA GLU A 121 -2.71 -6.71 20.43
C GLU A 121 -3.22 -5.96 19.22
N TYR A 122 -2.30 -5.40 18.43
CA TYR A 122 -2.64 -4.65 17.23
C TYR A 122 -3.26 -5.55 16.16
N LYS A 123 -2.81 -6.78 16.09
CA LYS A 123 -3.27 -7.74 15.09
C LYS A 123 -4.77 -8.04 15.22
#